data_88e90b88c05362459cee2089fef4cf14
#
_entry.id   88e90b88c05362459cee2089fef4cf14
#
_cell.length_a   1.000
_cell.length_b   1.000
_cell.length_c   1.000
_cell.angle_alpha   90.00
_cell.angle_beta   90.00
_cell.angle_gamma   90.00
#
_symmetry.space_group_name_H-M   'P 1'
#
loop_
_entity.id
_entity.type
_entity.pdbx_description
1 polymer ?
#
loop_
_entity_poly.entity_id
_entity_poly.type
_entity_poly.pdbx_seq_one_letter_code
_entity_poly.pdbx_strand_id
1 'polypeptide(L)'
;NTEQGVELKGVAQPNTWITLFLYSDLPLVMTTQTDASGNWSYGIKESLTDGHHRVYVTINDDTGKVVKQSSPVSFLVKRAQAVTANNYFDATTTQDSVDSMLVYYMIGAALLVVLALAIIMLLHRSKRVEETIDPQDG
;
A
#
# COMPACT_ATOMS: atom_id res chain seq x y z
N ASN A 1 6.51 -21.81 12.14
CA ASN A 1 5.40 -20.96 12.54
C ASN A 1 5.89 -20.06 13.66
N THR A 2 6.34 -18.85 13.34
CA THR A 2 6.54 -17.80 14.34
C THR A 2 5.15 -17.27 14.69
N GLU A 3 4.59 -17.75 15.80
CA GLU A 3 3.42 -17.12 16.39
C GLU A 3 3.86 -15.72 16.82
N GLN A 4 3.45 -14.69 16.08
CA GLN A 4 3.64 -13.31 16.47
C GLN A 4 2.66 -13.01 17.62
N GLY A 5 3.13 -13.25 18.85
CA GLY A 5 2.40 -12.84 20.04
C GLY A 5 2.36 -11.32 20.14
N VAL A 6 1.25 -10.77 20.59
CA VAL A 6 1.13 -9.35 20.93
C VAL A 6 1.61 -9.13 22.35
N GLU A 7 2.59 -8.24 22.56
CA GLU A 7 3.04 -7.85 23.89
C GLU A 7 2.47 -6.47 24.26
N LEU A 8 1.78 -6.42 25.39
CA LEU A 8 1.27 -5.20 25.99
C LEU A 8 2.22 -4.73 27.10
N LYS A 9 2.52 -3.44 27.13
CA LYS A 9 3.40 -2.82 28.15
C LYS A 9 2.81 -1.53 28.67
N GLY A 10 3.16 -1.17 29.87
CA GLY A 10 2.75 0.09 30.46
C GLY A 10 3.37 0.37 31.81
N VAL A 11 2.86 1.42 32.45
CA VAL A 11 3.29 1.87 33.75
C VAL A 11 2.07 2.08 34.64
N ALA A 12 2.16 1.64 35.91
CA ALA A 12 1.15 1.86 36.95
C ALA A 12 1.82 2.08 38.31
N GLN A 13 1.10 1.92 39.39
CA GLN A 13 1.70 1.99 40.72
C GLN A 13 2.68 0.82 40.96
N PRO A 14 3.83 1.03 41.62
CA PRO A 14 4.77 -0.05 41.93
C PRO A 14 4.16 -1.18 42.74
N ASN A 15 4.63 -2.42 42.49
CA ASN A 15 4.25 -3.63 43.22
C ASN A 15 2.74 -3.87 43.33
N THR A 16 1.99 -3.44 42.34
CA THR A 16 0.52 -3.48 42.32
C THR A 16 0.00 -4.50 41.34
N TRP A 17 -1.02 -5.24 41.72
CA TRP A 17 -1.76 -6.11 40.80
C TRP A 17 -2.66 -5.28 39.91
N ILE A 18 -2.59 -5.53 38.61
CA ILE A 18 -3.42 -4.87 37.61
C ILE A 18 -4.17 -5.91 36.77
N THR A 19 -5.35 -5.54 36.33
CA THR A 19 -6.16 -6.35 35.43
C THR A 19 -6.28 -5.64 34.08
N LEU A 20 -5.96 -6.36 33.01
CA LEU A 20 -6.09 -5.89 31.64
C LEU A 20 -7.37 -6.45 31.05
N PHE A 21 -8.17 -5.58 30.48
CA PHE A 21 -9.37 -5.93 29.72
C PHE A 21 -9.13 -5.66 28.25
N LEU A 22 -9.05 -6.71 27.45
CA LEU A 22 -8.89 -6.61 26.02
C LEU A 22 -10.22 -6.89 25.33
N TYR A 23 -10.75 -5.90 24.63
CA TYR A 23 -11.92 -6.02 23.77
C TYR A 23 -11.47 -6.37 22.36
N SER A 24 -11.83 -7.56 21.96
CA SER A 24 -11.61 -8.22 20.68
C SER A 24 -12.92 -8.93 20.33
N ASP A 25 -12.96 -9.68 19.24
CA ASP A 25 -14.07 -10.59 18.92
C ASP A 25 -14.31 -11.58 20.08
N LEU A 26 -13.22 -12.03 20.69
CA LEU A 26 -13.23 -12.76 21.95
C LEU A 26 -12.61 -11.87 23.03
N PRO A 27 -13.41 -11.36 24.00
CA PRO A 27 -12.87 -10.53 25.07
C PRO A 27 -11.98 -11.36 26.00
N LEU A 28 -10.81 -10.79 26.34
CA LEU A 28 -9.83 -11.41 27.24
C LEU A 28 -9.65 -10.56 28.49
N VAL A 29 -9.56 -11.25 29.65
CA VAL A 29 -9.24 -10.63 30.94
C VAL A 29 -7.97 -11.29 31.46
N MET A 30 -6.96 -10.48 31.71
CA MET A 30 -5.63 -10.93 32.09
C MET A 30 -5.15 -10.16 33.32
N THR A 31 -4.34 -10.78 34.18
CA THR A 31 -3.79 -10.14 35.37
C THR A 31 -2.28 -10.25 35.35
N THR A 32 -1.60 -9.17 35.73
CA THR A 32 -0.16 -9.13 35.93
C THR A 32 0.18 -8.21 37.07
N GLN A 33 1.43 -8.26 37.55
CA GLN A 33 1.91 -7.37 38.61
C GLN A 33 2.95 -6.41 38.03
N THR A 34 2.92 -5.18 38.50
CA THR A 34 3.96 -4.18 38.24
C THR A 34 5.22 -4.47 39.06
N ASP A 35 6.38 -4.14 38.50
CA ASP A 35 7.65 -4.18 39.20
C ASP A 35 7.80 -3.05 40.22
N ALA A 36 8.96 -3.00 40.90
CA ALA A 36 9.28 -1.97 41.89
C ALA A 36 9.34 -0.55 41.32
N SER A 37 9.48 -0.40 39.99
CA SER A 37 9.45 0.87 39.25
C SER A 37 8.08 1.19 38.66
N GLY A 38 7.10 0.29 38.82
CA GLY A 38 5.76 0.43 38.29
C GLY A 38 5.59 -0.05 36.84
N ASN A 39 6.62 -0.61 36.23
CA ASN A 39 6.49 -1.14 34.87
C ASN A 39 5.81 -2.50 34.87
N TRP A 40 5.10 -2.81 33.80
CA TRP A 40 4.51 -4.11 33.56
C TRP A 40 4.59 -4.48 32.09
N SER A 41 4.62 -5.78 31.81
CA SER A 41 4.43 -6.34 30.48
C SER A 41 3.56 -7.60 30.55
N TYR A 42 2.83 -7.85 29.49
CA TYR A 42 2.02 -9.05 29.33
C TYR A 42 2.02 -9.51 27.89
N GLY A 43 2.49 -10.74 27.66
CA GLY A 43 2.43 -11.39 26.34
C GLY A 43 1.10 -12.11 26.15
N ILE A 44 0.34 -11.73 25.15
CA ILE A 44 -0.89 -12.42 24.78
C ILE A 44 -0.49 -13.67 23.99
N LYS A 45 -0.86 -14.83 24.53
CA LYS A 45 -0.55 -16.14 23.91
C LYS A 45 -1.60 -16.55 22.88
N GLU A 46 -2.80 -16.02 23.03
CA GLU A 46 -3.91 -16.28 22.12
C GLU A 46 -3.72 -15.50 20.82
N SER A 47 -4.01 -16.16 19.69
CA SER A 47 -4.02 -15.48 18.39
C SER A 47 -5.18 -14.49 18.34
N LEU A 48 -4.86 -13.21 18.24
CA LEU A 48 -5.87 -12.19 17.99
C LEU A 48 -6.30 -12.22 16.51
N THR A 49 -7.57 -11.96 16.25
CA THR A 49 -8.10 -11.78 14.89
C THR A 49 -7.57 -10.51 14.26
N ASP A 50 -7.57 -10.44 12.93
CA ASP A 50 -7.27 -9.19 12.24
C ASP A 50 -8.35 -8.16 12.53
N GLY A 51 -7.97 -6.94 12.84
CA GLY A 51 -8.92 -5.88 13.12
C GLY A 51 -8.49 -4.96 14.26
N HIS A 52 -9.44 -4.14 14.68
CA HIS A 52 -9.25 -3.18 15.76
C HIS A 52 -9.52 -3.82 17.12
N HIS A 53 -8.56 -3.67 18.01
CA HIS A 53 -8.66 -4.11 19.40
C HIS A 53 -8.55 -2.91 20.32
N ARG A 54 -9.12 -3.04 21.51
CA ARG A 54 -9.09 -2.01 22.53
C ARG A 54 -8.73 -2.63 23.88
N VAL A 55 -7.76 -2.06 24.57
CA VAL A 55 -7.33 -2.50 25.90
C VAL A 55 -7.43 -1.36 26.88
N TYR A 56 -7.85 -1.64 28.10
CA TYR A 56 -7.69 -0.79 29.26
C TYR A 56 -7.22 -1.58 30.47
N VAL A 57 -6.66 -0.89 31.42
CA VAL A 57 -6.07 -1.47 32.63
C VAL A 57 -6.82 -0.94 33.85
N THR A 58 -7.10 -1.82 34.79
CA THR A 58 -7.66 -1.43 36.11
C THR A 58 -6.73 -1.84 37.21
N ILE A 59 -6.79 -1.07 38.30
CA ILE A 59 -6.24 -1.41 39.59
C ILE A 59 -7.42 -1.75 40.51
N ASN A 60 -7.34 -2.90 41.15
CA ASN A 60 -8.37 -3.36 42.07
C ASN A 60 -7.81 -3.30 43.51
N ASP A 61 -8.66 -3.02 44.49
CA ASP A 61 -8.33 -3.16 45.90
C ASP A 61 -8.36 -4.63 46.35
N ASP A 62 -8.03 -4.88 47.59
CA ASP A 62 -8.00 -6.21 48.19
C ASP A 62 -9.36 -6.91 48.21
N THR A 63 -10.44 -6.17 47.97
CA THR A 63 -11.80 -6.69 47.87
C THR A 63 -12.20 -7.01 46.41
N GLY A 64 -11.33 -6.71 45.45
CA GLY A 64 -11.58 -6.86 44.03
C GLY A 64 -12.34 -5.70 43.37
N LYS A 65 -12.60 -4.61 44.12
CA LYS A 65 -13.26 -3.43 43.58
C LYS A 65 -12.27 -2.59 42.74
N VAL A 66 -12.71 -2.14 41.60
CA VAL A 66 -11.91 -1.23 40.75
C VAL A 66 -11.76 0.13 41.44
N VAL A 67 -10.53 0.50 41.73
CA VAL A 67 -10.18 1.80 42.37
C VAL A 67 -9.61 2.78 41.33
N LYS A 68 -9.07 2.30 40.23
CA LYS A 68 -8.54 3.12 39.15
C LYS A 68 -8.66 2.40 37.81
N GLN A 69 -8.95 3.17 36.75
CA GLN A 69 -9.01 2.66 35.37
C GLN A 69 -8.26 3.60 34.45
N SER A 70 -7.51 3.03 33.48
CA SER A 70 -6.85 3.80 32.43
C SER A 70 -7.84 4.25 31.36
N SER A 71 -7.46 5.24 30.55
CA SER A 71 -8.09 5.44 29.24
C SER A 71 -7.86 4.22 28.35
N PRO A 72 -8.82 3.87 27.49
CA PRO A 72 -8.62 2.78 26.54
C PRO A 72 -7.59 3.12 25.48
N VAL A 73 -6.74 2.15 25.15
CA VAL A 73 -5.79 2.22 24.04
C VAL A 73 -6.29 1.31 22.93
N SER A 74 -6.42 1.85 21.72
CA SER A 74 -6.80 1.08 20.53
C SER A 74 -5.58 0.74 19.72
N PHE A 75 -5.51 -0.49 19.19
CA PHE A 75 -4.47 -0.93 18.29
C PHE A 75 -5.05 -1.81 17.18
N LEU A 76 -4.31 -1.95 16.09
CA LEU A 76 -4.71 -2.73 14.92
C LEU A 76 -3.80 -3.96 14.80
N VAL A 77 -4.41 -5.14 14.74
CA VAL A 77 -3.73 -6.38 14.39
C VAL A 77 -3.94 -6.66 12.90
N LYS A 78 -2.85 -6.91 12.19
CA LYS A 78 -2.86 -7.39 10.80
C LYS A 78 -1.90 -8.56 10.70
N ARG A 79 -2.38 -9.68 10.21
CA ARG A 79 -1.50 -10.81 9.89
C ARG A 79 -0.70 -10.48 8.64
N ALA A 80 0.58 -10.82 8.65
CA ALA A 80 1.38 -10.79 7.44
C ALA A 80 0.84 -11.84 6.47
N GLN A 81 0.36 -11.41 5.31
CA GLN A 81 0.03 -12.34 4.22
C GLN A 81 1.34 -12.71 3.52
N ALA A 82 1.58 -14.01 3.38
CA ALA A 82 2.67 -14.48 2.55
C ALA A 82 2.36 -14.12 1.09
N VAL A 83 3.18 -13.25 0.51
CA VAL A 83 3.12 -12.97 -0.93
C VAL A 83 3.78 -14.15 -1.64
N THR A 84 3.01 -14.91 -2.42
CA THR A 84 3.58 -15.96 -3.27
C THR A 84 4.45 -15.32 -4.36
N ALA A 85 5.54 -15.98 -4.74
CA ALA A 85 6.46 -15.49 -5.76
C ALA A 85 5.76 -15.14 -7.09
N ASN A 86 4.67 -15.83 -7.42
CA ASN A 86 3.87 -15.58 -8.62
C ASN A 86 3.22 -14.19 -8.60
N ASN A 87 2.72 -13.75 -7.44
CA ASN A 87 2.13 -12.40 -7.31
C ASN A 87 3.19 -11.30 -7.33
N TYR A 88 4.45 -11.64 -6.97
CA TYR A 88 5.55 -10.68 -7.00
C TYR A 88 6.00 -10.36 -8.43
N PHE A 89 5.93 -11.33 -9.34
CA PHE A 89 6.27 -11.11 -10.75
C PHE A 89 5.15 -10.42 -11.54
N ASP A 90 3.89 -10.65 -11.21
CA ASP A 90 2.75 -9.94 -11.83
C ASP A 90 2.68 -8.46 -11.43
N ALA A 91 3.13 -8.12 -10.20
CA ALA A 91 3.15 -6.72 -9.75
C ALA A 91 4.29 -5.89 -10.40
N THR A 92 5.30 -6.54 -11.01
CA THR A 92 6.42 -5.87 -11.69
C THR A 92 6.26 -5.80 -13.20
N THR A 93 5.28 -6.46 -13.76
CA THR A 93 4.84 -6.20 -15.14
C THR A 93 3.79 -5.09 -15.15
N THR A 94 4.16 -3.87 -14.74
CA THR A 94 3.69 -2.72 -15.47
C THR A 94 4.36 -2.83 -16.86
N GLN A 95 3.84 -3.73 -17.67
CA GLN A 95 3.90 -3.56 -19.09
C GLN A 95 3.15 -2.25 -19.32
N ASP A 96 3.91 -1.15 -19.45
CA ASP A 96 3.42 0.00 -20.17
C ASP A 96 2.90 -0.58 -21.48
N SER A 97 1.61 -0.85 -21.52
CA SER A 97 0.90 -0.99 -22.76
C SER A 97 1.02 0.39 -23.39
N VAL A 98 2.11 0.61 -24.10
CA VAL A 98 2.20 1.69 -25.07
C VAL A 98 0.91 1.52 -25.84
N ASP A 99 -0.04 2.42 -25.60
CA ASP A 99 -1.36 2.35 -26.17
C ASP A 99 -1.17 2.02 -27.64
N SER A 100 -1.54 0.82 -28.07
CA SER A 100 -1.31 0.36 -29.43
C SER A 100 -1.92 1.35 -30.44
N MET A 101 -2.93 2.10 -30.01
CA MET A 101 -3.47 3.25 -30.72
C MET A 101 -2.43 4.36 -30.96
N LEU A 102 -1.59 4.69 -29.96
CA LEU A 102 -0.54 5.70 -30.12
C LEU A 102 0.48 5.29 -31.18
N VAL A 103 0.85 4.02 -31.24
CA VAL A 103 1.75 3.47 -32.27
C VAL A 103 1.13 3.58 -33.66
N TYR A 104 -0.16 3.27 -33.82
CA TYR A 104 -0.88 3.43 -35.08
C TYR A 104 -0.99 4.90 -35.50
N TYR A 105 -1.21 5.83 -34.61
CA TYR A 105 -1.22 7.27 -34.91
C TYR A 105 0.17 7.78 -35.33
N MET A 106 1.23 7.32 -34.71
CA MET A 106 2.60 7.69 -35.10
C MET A 106 2.97 7.16 -36.48
N ILE A 107 2.61 5.91 -36.81
CA ILE A 107 2.82 5.30 -38.13
C ILE A 107 1.98 6.04 -39.19
N GLY A 108 0.71 6.33 -38.88
CA GLY A 108 -0.17 7.08 -39.78
C GLY A 108 0.32 8.49 -40.09
N ALA A 109 0.80 9.21 -39.08
CA ALA A 109 1.38 10.54 -39.27
C ALA A 109 2.66 10.52 -40.11
N ALA A 110 3.53 9.54 -39.90
CA ALA A 110 4.76 9.37 -40.69
C ALA A 110 4.44 9.10 -42.17
N LEU A 111 3.44 8.24 -42.48
CA LEU A 111 2.99 7.97 -43.82
C LEU A 111 2.45 9.21 -44.51
N LEU A 112 1.65 10.03 -43.83
CA LEU A 112 1.12 11.27 -44.40
C LEU A 112 2.24 12.27 -44.73
N VAL A 113 3.27 12.39 -43.90
CA VAL A 113 4.43 13.25 -44.19
C VAL A 113 5.18 12.77 -45.44
N VAL A 114 5.42 11.47 -45.53
CA VAL A 114 6.08 10.90 -46.71
C VAL A 114 5.25 11.13 -48.01
N LEU A 115 3.93 10.97 -47.93
CA LEU A 115 3.02 11.20 -49.05
C LEU A 115 3.05 12.69 -49.48
N ALA A 116 3.02 13.61 -48.51
CA ALA A 116 3.09 15.04 -48.80
C ALA A 116 4.40 15.45 -49.47
N LEU A 117 5.54 14.90 -49.01
CA LEU A 117 6.83 15.13 -49.63
C LEU A 117 6.90 14.57 -51.06
N ALA A 118 6.33 13.39 -51.31
CA ALA A 118 6.26 12.80 -52.63
C ALA A 118 5.43 13.69 -53.60
N ILE A 119 4.28 14.22 -53.14
CA ILE A 119 3.45 15.13 -53.92
C ILE A 119 4.20 16.43 -54.24
N ILE A 120 4.87 17.01 -53.30
CA ILE A 120 5.68 18.23 -53.49
C ILE A 120 6.79 17.98 -54.52
N MET A 121 7.45 16.82 -54.44
CA MET A 121 8.51 16.45 -55.33
C MET A 121 7.99 16.25 -56.80
N LEU A 122 6.80 15.64 -56.94
CA LEU A 122 6.15 15.47 -58.24
C LEU A 122 5.74 16.82 -58.84
N LEU A 123 5.17 17.72 -58.03
CA LEU A 123 4.79 19.07 -58.46
C LEU A 123 6.00 19.92 -58.88
N HIS A 124 7.11 19.77 -58.15
CA HIS A 124 8.38 20.45 -58.51
C HIS A 124 8.97 19.89 -59.83
N ARG A 125 8.87 18.58 -60.01
CA ARG A 125 9.33 17.94 -61.24
C ARG A 125 8.45 18.35 -62.45
N SER A 126 7.13 18.44 -62.28
CA SER A 126 6.22 18.89 -63.31
C SER A 126 6.51 20.32 -63.76
N LYS A 127 6.75 21.23 -62.83
CA LYS A 127 7.11 22.64 -63.14
C LYS A 127 8.43 22.78 -63.90
N ARG A 128 9.43 21.92 -63.62
CA ARG A 128 10.70 21.92 -64.35
C ARG A 128 10.58 21.42 -65.79
N VAL A 129 9.60 20.59 -66.07
CA VAL A 129 9.36 20.08 -67.45
C VAL A 129 8.68 21.12 -68.30
N GLU A 130 7.80 22.00 -67.73
CA GLU A 130 7.16 23.09 -68.44
C GLU A 130 8.15 24.21 -68.77
N GLU A 131 9.14 24.50 -67.94
CA GLU A 131 10.13 25.55 -68.15
C GLU A 131 11.18 25.19 -69.25
N THR A 132 11.25 23.89 -69.67
CA THR A 132 12.16 23.40 -70.71
C THR A 132 11.51 23.38 -72.09
N ILE A 133 10.23 23.71 -72.23
CA ILE A 133 9.51 23.78 -73.51
C ILE A 133 9.09 25.24 -73.75
N ASP A 134 10.04 26.14 -73.91
CA ASP A 134 9.83 27.42 -74.50
C ASP A 134 10.30 27.35 -75.96
N PRO A 135 9.42 27.37 -76.99
CA PRO A 135 9.79 27.39 -78.38
C PRO A 135 10.05 28.84 -78.76
N GLN A 136 11.27 29.28 -78.53
CA GLN A 136 11.79 30.42 -79.29
C GLN A 136 12.58 29.85 -80.44
N ASP A 137 11.88 29.65 -81.61
CA ASP A 137 12.50 29.84 -82.91
C ASP A 137 11.39 29.81 -83.99
N GLY A 138 11.13 31.04 -84.49
CA GLY A 138 10.36 31.27 -85.72
C GLY A 138 10.59 32.69 -86.16
#